data_4a4f8dc61935255b3f3462b7638d8f0b
#
_entry.id   4a4f8dc61935255b3f3462b7638d8f0b
#
_cell.length_a   1.000
_cell.length_b   1.000
_cell.length_c   1.000
_cell.angle_alpha   90.00
_cell.angle_beta   90.00
_cell.angle_gamma   90.00
#
_symmetry.space_group_name_H-M   'P 1'
#
loop_
_entity.id
_entity.type
_entity.pdbx_description
1 polymer ?
#
loop_
_entity_poly.entity_id
_entity_poly.type
_entity_poly.pdbx_seq_one_letter_code
_entity_poly.pdbx_strand_id
1 'polypeptide(L)'
;LRAMTFPERGLMLKALALHLTSLKATYYPVSAQSGATKVDSWIDIDGGIGNLFAYATLRREFQDLPYYVEGQPARLSREGSFIGHHIMLPKRGVAVHINAFNFPIWGMLEKIAVNLLAGVPAVVKPSEYTSYVTEAMVRDIIASGILPEGALQLVSGKGRGILDHVQRGDVVSFTGSKATGYALKQQPLFMDRGVPFNLEADSLNAIVLGPDAHPESVEFGLFVKEVVREMTVKTGQKCTAVRRAMVPEDLLDAAQAAIAGRLSKTTHGDPSVEGTRMGSLASFEQIQRVQDAVQILSSNQTLVHGNLDGSGNPTGNHADGAFFAPVLFRCDDPYGKTKAHDVEAFGPVCTLMPYKSLSDAANLVAKGKGSLVTSIVTADKDVAKTFTLEAAYSNGRIHILDASCAKESTGHGSPMPLLAHGGPGRAGDGEEMGGMRGVMHYLQRTAVQGHPNMLSHIAGQHLPGADRPEASPHLFRQHFEEVKIGSTVTTESHLVTLKDIDEFAELSGDKFYAHMDENALDGTIFTGRVAHGYFILSRAAGLFVDPAKGPVLLNYGIDSCRFTKPVYPGTSVHVKLTVQEKINQEKRSEDDIAKGIVKYYVEVIDDENESVAVATILTMVRKLDQS
;
A
#
# COMPACT_ATOMS: atom_id res chain seq x y z
N LEU A 1 -16.91 9.52 -12.64
CA LEU A 1 -16.10 8.77 -11.67
C LEU A 1 -16.94 8.24 -10.51
N ARG A 2 -17.71 9.06 -9.79
CA ARG A 2 -18.44 8.65 -8.57
C ARG A 2 -19.50 7.57 -8.80
N ALA A 3 -20.10 7.50 -9.99
CA ALA A 3 -21.08 6.49 -10.35
C ALA A 3 -20.45 5.15 -10.78
N MET A 4 -19.19 5.16 -11.17
CA MET A 4 -18.43 3.95 -11.52
C MET A 4 -18.18 3.11 -10.27
N THR A 5 -18.19 1.79 -10.42
CA THR A 5 -17.77 0.87 -9.34
C THR A 5 -16.25 0.85 -9.17
N PHE A 6 -15.76 0.32 -8.05
CA PHE A 6 -14.31 0.18 -7.83
C PHE A 6 -13.61 -0.69 -8.91
N PRO A 7 -14.19 -1.84 -9.34
CA PRO A 7 -13.65 -2.58 -10.48
C PRO A 7 -13.54 -1.75 -11.76
N GLU A 8 -14.57 -0.99 -12.14
CA GLU A 8 -14.55 -0.12 -13.33
C GLU A 8 -13.46 0.94 -13.26
N ARG A 9 -13.32 1.62 -12.10
CA ARG A 9 -12.24 2.60 -11.87
C ARG A 9 -10.87 1.96 -11.93
N GLY A 10 -10.70 0.77 -11.37
CA GLY A 10 -9.45 0.02 -11.45
C GLY A 10 -9.09 -0.41 -12.87
N LEU A 11 -10.07 -0.80 -13.69
CA LEU A 11 -9.87 -1.11 -15.11
C LEU A 11 -9.49 0.14 -15.91
N MET A 12 -10.11 1.28 -15.61
CA MET A 12 -9.73 2.57 -16.18
C MET A 12 -8.26 2.92 -15.85
N LEU A 13 -7.82 2.74 -14.60
CA LEU A 13 -6.41 2.93 -14.21
C LEU A 13 -5.48 1.96 -14.94
N LYS A 14 -5.88 0.70 -15.12
CA LYS A 14 -5.11 -0.30 -15.88
C LYS A 14 -4.95 0.12 -17.35
N ALA A 15 -6.03 0.56 -17.98
CA ALA A 15 -5.99 1.05 -19.36
C ALA A 15 -5.06 2.27 -19.49
N LEU A 16 -5.13 3.20 -18.54
CA LEU A 16 -4.25 4.36 -18.48
C LEU A 16 -2.77 3.95 -18.32
N ALA A 17 -2.48 3.01 -17.41
CA ALA A 17 -1.13 2.51 -17.19
C ALA A 17 -0.53 1.86 -18.44
N LEU A 18 -1.33 1.06 -19.16
CA LEU A 18 -0.92 0.43 -20.43
C LEU A 18 -0.65 1.47 -21.51
N HIS A 19 -1.53 2.48 -21.64
CA HIS A 19 -1.36 3.58 -22.59
C HIS A 19 -0.06 4.35 -22.31
N LEU A 20 0.18 4.78 -21.07
CA LEU A 20 1.40 5.50 -20.69
C LEU A 20 2.66 4.65 -20.85
N THR A 21 2.56 3.34 -20.59
CA THR A 21 3.67 2.40 -20.83
C THR A 21 4.07 2.39 -22.31
N SER A 22 3.12 2.46 -23.23
CA SER A 22 3.40 2.51 -24.68
C SER A 22 4.11 3.80 -25.11
N LEU A 23 3.90 4.88 -24.37
CA LEU A 23 4.45 6.22 -24.66
C LEU A 23 5.71 6.56 -23.84
N LYS A 24 6.10 5.75 -22.87
CA LYS A 24 7.12 6.10 -21.87
C LYS A 24 8.46 6.56 -22.48
N ALA A 25 8.84 6.02 -23.65
CA ALA A 25 10.08 6.39 -24.33
C ALA A 25 10.11 7.87 -24.74
N THR A 26 8.95 8.50 -24.96
CA THR A 26 8.84 9.92 -25.33
C THR A 26 9.11 10.86 -24.17
N TYR A 27 8.90 10.40 -22.94
CA TYR A 27 9.09 11.22 -21.74
C TYR A 27 10.55 11.26 -21.25
N TYR A 28 11.38 10.27 -21.58
CA TYR A 28 12.79 10.23 -21.15
C TYR A 28 13.59 11.44 -21.61
N PRO A 29 13.53 11.86 -22.90
CA PRO A 29 14.23 13.08 -23.34
C PRO A 29 13.74 14.35 -22.65
N VAL A 30 12.45 14.43 -22.35
CA VAL A 30 11.86 15.57 -21.62
C VAL A 30 12.35 15.59 -20.17
N SER A 31 12.37 14.43 -19.51
CA SER A 31 12.88 14.28 -18.14
C SER A 31 14.37 14.63 -18.03
N ALA A 32 15.18 14.23 -19.02
CA ALA A 32 16.61 14.54 -19.07
C ALA A 32 16.91 16.04 -19.04
N GLN A 33 16.01 16.89 -19.58
CA GLN A 33 16.15 18.35 -19.53
C GLN A 33 16.09 18.91 -18.10
N SER A 34 15.54 18.16 -17.14
CA SER A 34 15.57 18.51 -15.72
C SER A 34 16.87 18.13 -15.00
N GLY A 35 17.88 17.69 -15.74
CA GLY A 35 19.13 17.15 -15.20
C GLY A 35 19.04 15.69 -14.73
N ALA A 36 17.92 15.00 -15.00
CA ALA A 36 17.73 13.61 -14.59
C ALA A 36 18.55 12.66 -15.48
N THR A 37 19.30 11.75 -14.87
CA THR A 37 19.93 10.65 -15.58
C THR A 37 18.88 9.66 -16.09
N LYS A 38 19.29 8.71 -16.94
CA LYS A 38 18.40 7.63 -17.41
C LYS A 38 17.81 6.82 -16.25
N VAL A 39 18.60 6.59 -15.20
CA VAL A 39 18.15 5.86 -13.99
C VAL A 39 17.13 6.71 -13.21
N ASP A 40 17.38 8.01 -13.05
CA ASP A 40 16.44 8.92 -12.36
C ASP A 40 15.12 9.00 -13.13
N SER A 41 15.18 9.09 -14.46
CA SER A 41 14.00 9.13 -15.32
C SER A 41 13.22 7.80 -15.26
N TRP A 42 13.92 6.66 -15.19
CA TRP A 42 13.27 5.36 -15.02
C TRP A 42 12.53 5.27 -13.69
N ILE A 43 13.13 5.74 -12.60
CA ILE A 43 12.45 5.77 -11.29
C ILE A 43 11.19 6.65 -11.36
N ASP A 44 11.29 7.84 -11.94
CA ASP A 44 10.18 8.79 -12.03
C ASP A 44 9.05 8.28 -12.95
N ILE A 45 9.39 7.85 -14.15
CA ILE A 45 8.41 7.51 -15.20
C ILE A 45 7.87 6.10 -15.01
N ASP A 46 8.75 5.08 -15.05
CA ASP A 46 8.32 3.68 -14.93
C ASP A 46 7.76 3.38 -13.53
N GLY A 47 8.43 3.90 -12.48
CA GLY A 47 7.95 3.78 -11.12
C GLY A 47 6.62 4.49 -10.90
N GLY A 48 6.45 5.68 -11.46
CA GLY A 48 5.18 6.41 -11.45
C GLY A 48 4.04 5.62 -12.10
N ILE A 49 4.26 5.08 -13.31
CA ILE A 49 3.30 4.23 -14.02
C ILE A 49 2.99 2.97 -13.19
N GLY A 50 3.99 2.41 -12.50
CA GLY A 50 3.85 1.28 -11.60
C GLY A 50 2.79 1.48 -10.51
N ASN A 51 2.64 2.72 -10.00
CA ASN A 51 1.58 3.04 -9.04
C ASN A 51 0.18 2.84 -9.64
N LEU A 52 -0.03 3.24 -10.89
CA LEU A 52 -1.33 3.01 -11.56
C LEU A 52 -1.66 1.51 -11.65
N PHE A 53 -0.70 0.65 -11.99
CA PHE A 53 -0.90 -0.80 -12.02
C PHE A 53 -1.22 -1.38 -10.64
N ALA A 54 -0.53 -0.92 -9.60
CA ALA A 54 -0.75 -1.38 -8.24
C ALA A 54 -2.17 -1.04 -7.77
N TYR A 55 -2.61 0.21 -7.93
CA TYR A 55 -3.96 0.63 -7.56
C TYR A 55 -5.04 0.04 -8.49
N ALA A 56 -4.75 -0.17 -9.76
CA ALA A 56 -5.62 -0.93 -10.64
C ALA A 56 -5.85 -2.36 -10.13
N THR A 57 -4.81 -3.00 -9.60
CA THR A 57 -4.91 -4.35 -9.01
C THR A 57 -5.67 -4.34 -7.69
N LEU A 58 -5.48 -3.31 -6.89
CA LEU A 58 -6.14 -3.12 -5.59
C LEU A 58 -7.67 -3.09 -5.67
N ARG A 59 -8.26 -2.82 -6.86
CA ARG A 59 -9.72 -2.91 -7.06
C ARG A 59 -10.34 -4.22 -6.60
N ARG A 60 -9.54 -5.30 -6.56
CA ARG A 60 -9.99 -6.65 -6.18
C ARG A 60 -10.30 -6.79 -4.69
N GLU A 61 -9.83 -5.85 -3.88
CA GLU A 61 -10.11 -5.79 -2.44
C GLU A 61 -11.43 -5.05 -2.13
N PHE A 62 -12.06 -4.46 -3.15
CA PHE A 62 -13.32 -3.73 -3.03
C PHE A 62 -14.47 -4.50 -3.67
N GLN A 63 -15.68 -4.29 -3.14
CA GLN A 63 -16.90 -4.82 -3.71
C GLN A 63 -17.20 -4.19 -5.09
N ASP A 64 -18.02 -4.85 -5.88
CA ASP A 64 -18.52 -4.32 -7.18
C ASP A 64 -19.62 -3.27 -6.95
N LEU A 65 -19.26 -2.22 -6.22
CA LEU A 65 -20.10 -1.11 -5.82
C LEU A 65 -19.37 0.22 -6.07
N PRO A 66 -20.09 1.34 -6.24
CA PRO A 66 -19.47 2.67 -6.33
C PRO A 66 -18.99 3.22 -4.98
N TYR A 67 -19.23 2.53 -3.88
CA TYR A 67 -18.81 2.81 -2.51
C TYR A 67 -18.27 1.55 -1.84
N TYR A 68 -17.53 1.72 -0.75
CA TYR A 68 -16.97 0.63 0.03
C TYR A 68 -17.84 0.32 1.25
N VAL A 69 -18.10 -0.95 1.49
CA VAL A 69 -18.78 -1.46 2.69
C VAL A 69 -17.73 -2.02 3.63
N GLU A 70 -17.58 -1.41 4.82
CA GLU A 70 -16.44 -1.63 5.70
C GLU A 70 -16.74 -2.69 6.77
N GLY A 71 -16.04 -3.80 6.72
CA GLY A 71 -16.01 -4.81 7.79
C GLY A 71 -17.32 -5.59 7.94
N GLN A 72 -17.61 -6.03 9.17
CA GLN A 72 -18.79 -6.79 9.54
C GLN A 72 -19.83 -5.89 10.23
N PRO A 73 -21.14 -6.18 10.08
CA PRO A 73 -22.17 -5.42 10.77
C PRO A 73 -22.12 -5.64 12.29
N ALA A 74 -22.38 -4.56 13.02
CA ALA A 74 -22.54 -4.61 14.47
C ALA A 74 -24.00 -4.93 14.84
N ARG A 75 -24.22 -5.93 15.69
CA ARG A 75 -25.53 -6.21 16.28
C ARG A 75 -25.85 -5.17 17.34
N LEU A 76 -26.95 -4.43 17.18
CA LEU A 76 -27.34 -3.33 18.05
C LEU A 76 -28.60 -3.63 18.89
N SER A 77 -29.30 -4.73 18.60
CA SER A 77 -30.47 -5.16 19.36
C SER A 77 -30.34 -6.61 19.79
N ARG A 78 -31.06 -6.98 20.89
CA ARG A 78 -31.02 -8.34 21.45
C ARG A 78 -31.49 -9.39 20.45
N GLU A 79 -32.55 -9.13 19.71
CA GLU A 79 -33.14 -10.07 18.74
C GLU A 79 -32.49 -9.98 17.35
N GLY A 80 -31.51 -9.06 17.14
CA GLY A 80 -30.82 -8.93 15.85
C GLY A 80 -31.63 -8.24 14.75
N SER A 81 -32.81 -7.72 15.06
CA SER A 81 -33.67 -6.98 14.12
C SER A 81 -33.17 -5.54 13.82
N PHE A 82 -32.17 -5.07 14.56
CA PHE A 82 -31.55 -3.77 14.37
C PHE A 82 -30.04 -3.92 14.42
N ILE A 83 -29.39 -3.55 13.31
CA ILE A 83 -27.94 -3.68 13.12
C ILE A 83 -27.36 -2.35 12.62
N GLY A 84 -26.05 -2.20 12.71
CA GLY A 84 -25.31 -1.06 12.17
C GLY A 84 -24.16 -1.53 11.27
N HIS A 85 -23.89 -0.77 10.22
CA HIS A 85 -22.78 -1.03 9.30
C HIS A 85 -22.15 0.29 8.87
N HIS A 86 -20.90 0.27 8.45
CA HIS A 86 -20.26 1.44 7.86
C HIS A 86 -20.20 1.33 6.34
N ILE A 87 -20.53 2.41 5.68
CA ILE A 87 -20.29 2.61 4.25
C ILE A 87 -19.36 3.81 4.04
N MET A 88 -18.56 3.77 2.99
CA MET A 88 -17.63 4.83 2.65
C MET A 88 -17.85 5.26 1.20
N LEU A 89 -18.32 6.49 1.01
CA LEU A 89 -18.65 7.04 -0.30
C LEU A 89 -17.55 7.99 -0.79
N PRO A 90 -17.29 8.08 -2.12
CA PRO A 90 -16.41 9.11 -2.68
C PRO A 90 -16.80 10.51 -2.19
N LYS A 91 -15.83 11.27 -1.69
CA LYS A 91 -16.04 12.67 -1.34
C LYS A 91 -16.54 13.45 -2.56
N ARG A 92 -17.41 14.44 -2.35
CA ARG A 92 -18.05 15.19 -3.45
C ARG A 92 -17.22 16.36 -3.98
N GLY A 93 -16.00 16.54 -3.47
CA GLY A 93 -15.05 17.55 -3.92
C GLY A 93 -14.06 17.02 -4.95
N VAL A 94 -12.90 17.67 -4.99
CA VAL A 94 -11.74 17.33 -5.81
C VAL A 94 -10.51 17.09 -4.93
N ALA A 95 -9.54 16.30 -5.41
CA ALA A 95 -8.23 16.15 -4.81
C ALA A 95 -7.29 17.19 -5.42
N VAL A 96 -6.83 18.15 -4.63
CA VAL A 96 -5.87 19.17 -5.06
C VAL A 96 -4.47 18.73 -4.64
N HIS A 97 -3.62 18.47 -5.63
CA HIS A 97 -2.25 18.00 -5.43
C HIS A 97 -1.23 19.08 -5.78
N ILE A 98 -0.53 19.59 -4.77
CA ILE A 98 0.58 20.56 -4.93
C ILE A 98 1.87 19.78 -4.79
N ASN A 99 2.53 19.49 -5.91
CA ASN A 99 3.64 18.55 -6.00
C ASN A 99 5.00 19.24 -6.01
N ALA A 100 6.03 18.54 -5.52
CA ALA A 100 7.43 18.95 -5.55
C ALA A 100 8.05 18.77 -6.95
N PHE A 101 9.29 19.27 -7.11
CA PHE A 101 9.98 19.29 -8.40
C PHE A 101 10.77 18.02 -8.71
N ASN A 102 11.08 17.21 -7.70
CA ASN A 102 12.09 16.16 -7.81
C ASN A 102 11.63 14.93 -8.62
N PHE A 103 10.37 14.54 -8.50
CA PHE A 103 9.75 13.45 -9.25
C PHE A 103 8.42 13.90 -9.85
N PRO A 104 8.45 14.68 -10.97
CA PRO A 104 7.25 15.31 -11.53
C PRO A 104 6.20 14.32 -12.04
N ILE A 105 6.61 13.15 -12.53
CA ILE A 105 5.73 12.08 -13.00
C ILE A 105 5.29 11.20 -11.84
N TRP A 106 6.24 10.65 -11.06
CA TRP A 106 5.92 9.82 -9.90
C TRP A 106 4.99 10.55 -8.93
N GLY A 107 5.37 11.78 -8.50
CA GLY A 107 4.62 12.55 -7.54
C GLY A 107 3.19 12.91 -7.98
N MET A 108 2.93 12.98 -9.28
CA MET A 108 1.58 13.07 -9.82
C MET A 108 0.87 11.72 -9.77
N LEU A 109 1.49 10.67 -10.32
CA LEU A 109 0.83 9.38 -10.54
C LEU A 109 0.55 8.64 -9.23
N GLU A 110 1.45 8.72 -8.24
CA GLU A 110 1.22 8.12 -6.91
C GLU A 110 -0.03 8.68 -6.22
N LYS A 111 -0.34 9.95 -6.43
CA LYS A 111 -1.51 10.62 -5.83
C LYS A 111 -2.78 10.37 -6.64
N ILE A 112 -2.73 10.60 -7.97
CA ILE A 112 -3.95 10.44 -8.79
C ILE A 112 -4.41 8.99 -8.89
N ALA A 113 -3.52 7.99 -8.78
CA ALA A 113 -3.90 6.59 -8.74
C ALA A 113 -4.86 6.31 -7.58
N VAL A 114 -4.60 6.91 -6.42
CA VAL A 114 -5.36 6.73 -5.18
C VAL A 114 -6.74 7.39 -5.27
N ASN A 115 -6.77 8.72 -5.58
CA ASN A 115 -8.04 9.45 -5.60
C ASN A 115 -8.95 9.05 -6.77
N LEU A 116 -8.40 8.68 -7.94
CA LEU A 116 -9.19 8.20 -9.06
C LEU A 116 -9.82 6.83 -8.76
N LEU A 117 -9.09 5.92 -8.09
CA LEU A 117 -9.68 4.67 -7.61
C LEU A 117 -10.79 4.92 -6.58
N ALA A 118 -10.61 5.90 -5.70
CA ALA A 118 -11.65 6.34 -4.78
C ALA A 118 -12.86 6.98 -5.47
N GLY A 119 -12.75 7.38 -6.74
CA GLY A 119 -13.82 8.04 -7.49
C GLY A 119 -13.83 9.56 -7.34
N VAL A 120 -12.73 10.17 -6.92
CA VAL A 120 -12.56 11.62 -6.74
C VAL A 120 -11.67 12.18 -7.85
N PRO A 121 -12.10 13.23 -8.60
CA PRO A 121 -11.27 13.86 -9.62
C PRO A 121 -10.10 14.63 -9.00
N ALA A 122 -9.06 14.91 -9.80
CA ALA A 122 -7.84 15.58 -9.37
C ALA A 122 -7.59 16.90 -10.07
N VAL A 123 -7.07 17.87 -9.33
CA VAL A 123 -6.41 19.06 -9.82
C VAL A 123 -4.94 18.99 -9.42
N VAL A 124 -4.05 18.88 -10.39
CA VAL A 124 -2.61 18.74 -10.16
C VAL A 124 -1.91 20.06 -10.42
N LYS A 125 -1.17 20.54 -9.43
CA LYS A 125 -0.30 21.71 -9.52
C LYS A 125 1.16 21.24 -9.33
N PRO A 126 1.91 20.96 -10.42
CA PRO A 126 3.32 20.61 -10.34
C PRO A 126 4.19 21.78 -9.92
N SER A 127 5.41 21.50 -9.49
CA SER A 127 6.42 22.55 -9.28
C SER A 127 6.74 23.29 -10.60
N GLU A 128 6.99 24.60 -10.50
CA GLU A 128 7.36 25.44 -11.66
C GLU A 128 8.61 24.94 -12.38
N TYR A 129 9.57 24.39 -11.64
CA TYR A 129 10.87 23.96 -12.17
C TYR A 129 10.78 22.79 -13.16
N THR A 130 9.79 21.89 -12.97
CA THR A 130 9.66 20.66 -13.75
C THR A 130 8.25 20.42 -14.28
N SER A 131 7.41 21.47 -14.30
CA SER A 131 6.01 21.38 -14.75
C SER A 131 5.87 20.90 -16.19
N TYR A 132 6.82 21.19 -17.07
CA TYR A 132 6.82 20.77 -18.46
C TYR A 132 6.89 19.24 -18.61
N VAL A 133 7.54 18.54 -17.68
CA VAL A 133 7.58 17.06 -17.66
C VAL A 133 6.21 16.51 -17.32
N THR A 134 5.57 17.06 -16.29
CA THR A 134 4.20 16.67 -15.90
C THR A 134 3.20 17.00 -17.01
N GLU A 135 3.31 18.19 -17.61
CA GLU A 135 2.42 18.66 -18.68
C GLU A 135 2.46 17.75 -19.90
N ALA A 136 3.65 17.31 -20.32
CA ALA A 136 3.80 16.39 -21.44
C ALA A 136 2.97 15.11 -21.23
N MET A 137 3.03 14.50 -20.04
CA MET A 137 2.25 13.31 -19.74
C MET A 137 0.75 13.60 -19.60
N VAL A 138 0.37 14.71 -18.96
CA VAL A 138 -1.05 15.09 -18.80
C VAL A 138 -1.72 15.32 -20.13
N ARG A 139 -1.00 15.91 -21.10
CA ARG A 139 -1.50 16.08 -22.47
C ARG A 139 -1.87 14.75 -23.11
N ASP A 140 -1.00 13.74 -22.98
CA ASP A 140 -1.24 12.40 -23.52
C ASP A 140 -2.39 11.68 -22.77
N ILE A 141 -2.46 11.85 -21.44
CA ILE A 141 -3.57 11.33 -20.64
C ILE A 141 -4.92 11.88 -21.14
N ILE A 142 -5.01 13.18 -21.33
CA ILE A 142 -6.24 13.84 -21.82
C ILE A 142 -6.56 13.39 -23.25
N ALA A 143 -5.56 13.38 -24.13
CA ALA A 143 -5.73 12.98 -25.53
C ALA A 143 -6.18 11.51 -25.70
N SER A 144 -5.85 10.65 -24.74
CA SER A 144 -6.26 9.24 -24.77
C SER A 144 -7.76 9.02 -24.63
N GLY A 145 -8.48 9.95 -24.00
CA GLY A 145 -9.91 9.82 -23.70
C GLY A 145 -10.25 8.70 -22.68
N ILE A 146 -9.24 8.09 -22.05
CA ILE A 146 -9.44 6.99 -21.07
C ILE A 146 -10.10 7.51 -19.80
N LEU A 147 -9.68 8.66 -19.30
CA LEU A 147 -10.31 9.28 -18.15
C LEU A 147 -11.58 10.04 -18.57
N PRO A 148 -12.66 9.99 -17.77
CA PRO A 148 -13.81 10.86 -17.98
C PRO A 148 -13.40 12.35 -18.02
N GLU A 149 -14.10 13.16 -18.80
CA GLU A 149 -13.89 14.60 -18.85
C GLU A 149 -13.92 15.22 -17.44
N GLY A 150 -12.94 16.08 -17.16
CA GLY A 150 -12.77 16.73 -15.85
C GLY A 150 -12.20 15.84 -14.74
N ALA A 151 -11.89 14.57 -14.99
CA ALA A 151 -11.31 13.68 -13.98
C ALA A 151 -9.88 14.08 -13.59
N LEU A 152 -9.13 14.69 -14.50
CA LEU A 152 -7.78 15.22 -14.27
C LEU A 152 -7.64 16.60 -14.90
N GLN A 153 -7.16 17.55 -14.11
CA GLN A 153 -6.86 18.91 -14.57
C GLN A 153 -5.47 19.32 -14.10
N LEU A 154 -4.80 20.14 -14.89
CA LEU A 154 -3.45 20.65 -14.63
C LEU A 154 -3.48 22.16 -14.46
N VAL A 155 -2.83 22.67 -13.40
CA VAL A 155 -2.59 24.09 -13.16
C VAL A 155 -1.10 24.35 -13.15
N SER A 156 -0.58 24.98 -14.20
CA SER A 156 0.83 25.37 -14.31
C SER A 156 1.11 26.72 -13.66
N GLY A 157 2.38 26.95 -13.29
CA GLY A 157 2.84 28.21 -12.70
C GLY A 157 2.76 28.22 -11.17
N LYS A 158 2.79 29.43 -10.57
CA LYS A 158 2.91 29.61 -9.10
C LYS A 158 1.69 29.11 -8.30
N GLY A 159 0.54 28.92 -8.94
CA GLY A 159 -0.67 28.41 -8.31
C GLY A 159 -1.22 29.29 -7.18
N ARG A 160 -0.84 30.58 -7.15
CA ARG A 160 -1.40 31.54 -6.18
C ARG A 160 -2.91 31.62 -6.35
N GLY A 161 -3.65 31.58 -5.22
CA GLY A 161 -5.11 31.62 -5.22
C GLY A 161 -5.78 30.26 -5.47
N ILE A 162 -5.07 29.18 -5.80
CA ILE A 162 -5.70 27.86 -6.00
C ILE A 162 -6.45 27.40 -4.75
N LEU A 163 -5.93 27.69 -3.57
CA LEU A 163 -6.55 27.30 -2.29
C LEU A 163 -7.78 28.15 -1.94
N ASP A 164 -7.93 29.34 -2.50
CA ASP A 164 -9.11 30.21 -2.27
C ASP A 164 -10.39 29.53 -2.76
N HIS A 165 -10.29 28.67 -3.77
CA HIS A 165 -11.39 27.93 -4.39
C HIS A 165 -11.72 26.60 -3.73
N VAL A 166 -10.87 26.12 -2.80
CA VAL A 166 -11.07 24.84 -2.10
C VAL A 166 -12.30 24.90 -1.22
N GLN A 167 -13.17 23.90 -1.33
CA GLN A 167 -14.47 23.83 -0.64
C GLN A 167 -14.53 22.62 0.31
N ARG A 168 -15.54 22.60 1.15
CA ARG A 168 -15.89 21.43 1.96
C ARG A 168 -16.10 20.20 1.06
N GLY A 169 -15.41 19.11 1.37
CA GLY A 169 -15.44 17.88 0.56
C GLY A 169 -14.25 17.72 -0.35
N ASP A 170 -13.44 18.77 -0.56
CA ASP A 170 -12.13 18.64 -1.21
C ASP A 170 -11.10 18.04 -0.26
N VAL A 171 -9.99 17.57 -0.83
CA VAL A 171 -8.81 17.09 -0.10
C VAL A 171 -7.59 17.77 -0.70
N VAL A 172 -6.74 18.35 0.13
CA VAL A 172 -5.49 18.98 -0.33
C VAL A 172 -4.32 18.12 0.11
N SER A 173 -3.42 17.81 -0.83
CA SER A 173 -2.12 17.17 -0.56
C SER A 173 -1.00 18.10 -1.01
N PHE A 174 -0.03 18.30 -0.14
CA PHE A 174 1.16 19.10 -0.42
C PHE A 174 2.42 18.27 -0.17
N THR A 175 3.31 18.27 -1.15
CA THR A 175 4.67 17.72 -1.02
C THR A 175 5.69 18.82 -1.29
N GLY A 176 6.57 19.10 -0.34
CA GLY A 176 7.59 20.14 -0.50
C GLY A 176 8.26 20.54 0.82
N SER A 177 8.78 21.79 0.89
CA SER A 177 9.47 22.24 2.09
C SER A 177 8.53 22.40 3.28
N LYS A 178 9.01 22.05 4.47
CA LYS A 178 8.31 22.22 5.74
C LYS A 178 7.76 23.65 5.91
N ALA A 179 8.56 24.67 5.61
CA ALA A 179 8.17 26.08 5.77
C ALA A 179 6.93 26.40 4.91
N THR A 180 6.93 25.99 3.65
CA THR A 180 5.78 26.20 2.74
C THR A 180 4.58 25.36 3.19
N GLY A 181 4.77 24.09 3.53
CA GLY A 181 3.70 23.21 3.96
C GLY A 181 2.99 23.72 5.21
N TYR A 182 3.74 24.20 6.20
CA TYR A 182 3.16 24.77 7.42
C TYR A 182 2.45 26.10 7.16
N ALA A 183 3.01 26.97 6.31
CA ALA A 183 2.35 28.21 5.92
C ALA A 183 1.01 27.96 5.20
N LEU A 184 0.93 26.91 4.38
CA LEU A 184 -0.30 26.50 3.73
C LEU A 184 -1.28 25.89 4.76
N LYS A 185 -0.84 24.94 5.58
CA LYS A 185 -1.69 24.23 6.56
C LYS A 185 -2.30 25.18 7.60
N GLN A 186 -1.61 26.28 7.92
CA GLN A 186 -2.09 27.28 8.87
C GLN A 186 -3.15 28.23 8.29
N GLN A 187 -3.49 28.15 7.00
CA GLN A 187 -4.53 29.01 6.43
C GLN A 187 -5.90 28.70 7.06
N PRO A 188 -6.67 29.74 7.46
CA PRO A 188 -7.94 29.55 8.16
C PRO A 188 -8.95 28.65 7.43
N LEU A 189 -8.92 28.67 6.10
CA LEU A 189 -9.83 27.89 5.26
C LEU A 189 -9.88 26.39 5.59
N PHE A 190 -8.75 25.79 6.02
CA PHE A 190 -8.70 24.38 6.36
C PHE A 190 -9.51 24.06 7.62
N MET A 191 -9.48 24.94 8.62
CA MET A 191 -10.30 24.83 9.83
C MET A 191 -11.76 25.21 9.54
N ASP A 192 -11.99 26.34 8.91
CA ASP A 192 -13.32 26.91 8.69
C ASP A 192 -14.17 26.02 7.78
N ARG A 193 -13.56 25.40 6.77
CA ARG A 193 -14.24 24.53 5.81
C ARG A 193 -14.13 23.04 6.13
N GLY A 194 -13.31 22.66 7.13
CA GLY A 194 -13.07 21.26 7.50
C GLY A 194 -12.43 20.45 6.37
N VAL A 195 -11.50 21.07 5.62
CA VAL A 195 -10.80 20.42 4.49
C VAL A 195 -9.61 19.62 5.01
N PRO A 196 -9.52 18.32 4.73
CA PRO A 196 -8.34 17.54 5.05
C PRO A 196 -7.10 18.04 4.29
N PHE A 197 -6.01 18.19 5.03
CA PHE A 197 -4.71 18.61 4.48
C PHE A 197 -3.67 17.54 4.74
N ASN A 198 -3.25 16.84 3.69
CA ASN A 198 -2.18 15.86 3.74
C ASN A 198 -0.84 16.55 3.46
N LEU A 199 0.14 16.35 4.34
CA LEU A 199 1.44 17.03 4.25
C LEU A 199 2.56 16.01 4.22
N GLU A 200 3.37 16.05 3.16
CA GLU A 200 4.70 15.47 3.12
C GLU A 200 5.73 16.60 3.09
N ALA A 201 6.60 16.64 4.09
CA ALA A 201 7.56 17.72 4.28
C ALA A 201 9.01 17.22 4.39
N ASP A 202 9.89 18.04 4.94
CA ASP A 202 11.32 17.73 5.16
C ASP A 202 11.51 16.42 5.91
N SER A 203 12.53 15.66 5.56
CA SER A 203 12.85 14.42 6.23
C SER A 203 14.37 14.25 6.45
N LEU A 204 14.76 13.92 7.68
CA LEU A 204 16.13 13.56 8.02
C LEU A 204 16.27 12.05 8.14
N ASN A 205 16.04 11.37 7.02
CA ASN A 205 16.09 9.91 6.96
C ASN A 205 17.46 9.38 7.39
N ALA A 206 17.43 8.20 8.01
CA ALA A 206 18.63 7.58 8.52
C ALA A 206 18.84 6.17 7.94
N ILE A 207 20.09 5.76 7.87
CA ILE A 207 20.46 4.36 7.68
C ILE A 207 21.39 3.94 8.82
N VAL A 208 21.14 2.78 9.40
CA VAL A 208 21.87 2.22 10.53
C VAL A 208 22.56 0.94 10.08
N LEU A 209 23.85 0.81 10.31
CA LEU A 209 24.58 -0.44 10.18
C LEU A 209 24.40 -1.24 11.47
N GLY A 210 23.96 -2.48 11.40
CA GLY A 210 23.80 -3.35 12.58
C GLY A 210 25.12 -3.62 13.31
N PRO A 211 25.10 -3.86 14.63
CA PRO A 211 26.30 -4.16 15.42
C PRO A 211 26.91 -5.53 15.09
N ASP A 212 26.21 -6.37 14.36
CA ASP A 212 26.64 -7.67 13.86
C ASP A 212 27.53 -7.58 12.61
N ALA A 213 27.61 -6.40 11.97
CA ALA A 213 28.39 -6.18 10.77
C ALA A 213 29.90 -5.97 11.09
N HIS A 214 30.75 -6.34 10.14
CA HIS A 214 32.17 -6.04 10.16
C HIS A 214 32.63 -5.68 8.72
N PRO A 215 33.82 -5.07 8.53
CA PRO A 215 34.24 -4.54 7.22
C PRO A 215 34.20 -5.53 6.06
N GLU A 216 34.34 -6.83 6.34
CA GLU A 216 34.29 -7.91 5.34
C GLU A 216 32.91 -8.52 5.16
N SER A 217 31.91 -8.14 5.97
CA SER A 217 30.54 -8.66 5.86
C SER A 217 29.82 -8.11 4.64
N VAL A 218 28.85 -8.88 4.16
CA VAL A 218 27.98 -8.45 3.04
C VAL A 218 27.16 -7.23 3.45
N GLU A 219 26.70 -7.20 4.68
CA GLU A 219 25.90 -6.11 5.26
C GLU A 219 26.65 -4.80 5.26
N PHE A 220 27.96 -4.80 5.62
CA PHE A 220 28.79 -3.60 5.52
C PHE A 220 28.86 -3.08 4.08
N GLY A 221 29.07 -3.97 3.11
CA GLY A 221 29.07 -3.64 1.69
C GLY A 221 27.74 -3.09 1.19
N LEU A 222 26.62 -3.64 1.66
CA LEU A 222 25.26 -3.17 1.36
C LEU A 222 24.99 -1.80 1.96
N PHE A 223 25.38 -1.56 3.22
CA PHE A 223 25.28 -0.27 3.87
C PHE A 223 26.01 0.82 3.08
N VAL A 224 27.26 0.61 2.73
CA VAL A 224 28.07 1.56 1.94
C VAL A 224 27.42 1.82 0.57
N LYS A 225 26.90 0.76 -0.08
CA LYS A 225 26.22 0.88 -1.36
C LYS A 225 24.96 1.74 -1.26
N GLU A 226 24.13 1.49 -0.24
CA GLU A 226 22.87 2.25 -0.07
C GLU A 226 23.15 3.72 0.30
N VAL A 227 24.10 4.03 1.19
CA VAL A 227 24.48 5.41 1.50
C VAL A 227 24.87 6.17 0.24
N VAL A 228 25.78 5.62 -0.57
CA VAL A 228 26.24 6.26 -1.80
C VAL A 228 25.12 6.38 -2.82
N ARG A 229 24.30 5.33 -2.99
CA ARG A 229 23.14 5.37 -3.88
C ARG A 229 22.17 6.50 -3.52
N GLU A 230 21.83 6.61 -2.24
CA GLU A 230 20.88 7.59 -1.75
C GLU A 230 21.42 9.04 -1.81
N MET A 231 22.73 9.23 -1.71
CA MET A 231 23.37 10.51 -1.95
C MET A 231 23.37 10.93 -3.43
N THR A 232 23.44 9.97 -4.36
CA THR A 232 23.76 10.25 -5.77
C THR A 232 22.56 10.13 -6.72
N VAL A 233 21.63 9.20 -6.47
CA VAL A 233 20.40 9.09 -7.27
C VAL A 233 19.60 10.39 -7.15
N LYS A 234 19.19 10.94 -8.31
CA LYS A 234 18.51 12.23 -8.43
C LYS A 234 19.30 13.37 -7.77
N THR A 235 20.64 13.24 -7.72
CA THR A 235 21.54 14.22 -7.08
C THR A 235 21.14 14.45 -5.60
N GLY A 236 20.72 13.38 -4.92
CA GLY A 236 20.26 13.44 -3.52
C GLY A 236 18.96 14.22 -3.31
N GLN A 237 18.29 14.70 -4.38
CA GLN A 237 17.03 15.43 -4.29
C GLN A 237 15.84 14.50 -4.16
N LYS A 238 15.86 13.67 -3.11
CA LYS A 238 14.80 12.74 -2.75
C LYS A 238 14.32 13.05 -1.34
N CYS A 239 13.00 13.09 -1.14
CA CYS A 239 12.42 13.21 0.19
C CYS A 239 12.85 12.06 1.11
N THR A 240 13.13 10.89 0.54
CA THR A 240 13.59 9.69 1.23
C THR A 240 15.11 9.52 1.28
N ALA A 241 15.93 10.40 0.70
CA ALA A 241 17.38 10.22 0.67
C ALA A 241 18.00 10.13 2.08
N VAL A 242 19.03 9.29 2.23
CA VAL A 242 19.78 9.16 3.47
C VAL A 242 20.52 10.48 3.76
N ARG A 243 20.17 11.10 4.88
CA ARG A 243 20.85 12.32 5.37
C ARG A 243 21.79 12.01 6.53
N ARG A 244 21.52 10.93 7.25
CA ARG A 244 22.29 10.52 8.44
C ARG A 244 22.61 9.04 8.35
N ALA A 245 23.91 8.71 8.29
CA ALA A 245 24.39 7.34 8.27
C ALA A 245 25.01 7.02 9.65
N MET A 246 24.50 6.01 10.33
CA MET A 246 24.85 5.65 11.70
C MET A 246 25.55 4.30 11.72
N VAL A 247 26.69 4.22 12.38
CA VAL A 247 27.50 2.99 12.47
C VAL A 247 27.96 2.74 13.91
N PRO A 248 28.26 1.49 14.29
CA PRO A 248 28.97 1.22 15.53
C PRO A 248 30.26 2.06 15.61
N GLU A 249 30.58 2.56 16.82
CA GLU A 249 31.70 3.49 17.05
C GLU A 249 33.04 2.95 16.51
N ASP A 250 33.29 1.68 16.66
CA ASP A 250 34.49 0.97 16.18
C ASP A 250 34.56 0.80 14.65
N LEU A 251 33.43 0.94 13.95
CA LEU A 251 33.36 0.85 12.48
C LEU A 251 33.38 2.23 11.79
N LEU A 252 33.42 3.33 12.55
CA LEU A 252 33.29 4.69 12.01
C LEU A 252 34.35 5.02 10.95
N ASP A 253 35.62 4.71 11.22
CA ASP A 253 36.72 5.01 10.28
C ASP A 253 36.67 4.12 9.04
N ALA A 254 36.33 2.84 9.21
CA ALA A 254 36.17 1.91 8.10
C ALA A 254 35.01 2.33 7.16
N ALA A 255 33.88 2.71 7.75
CA ALA A 255 32.70 3.19 6.99
C ALA A 255 33.02 4.51 6.27
N GLN A 256 33.70 5.44 6.94
CA GLN A 256 34.15 6.70 6.34
C GLN A 256 35.01 6.45 5.09
N ALA A 257 36.05 5.63 5.23
CA ALA A 257 36.96 5.32 4.13
C ALA A 257 36.24 4.64 2.95
N ALA A 258 35.35 3.68 3.25
CA ALA A 258 34.61 2.94 2.23
C ALA A 258 33.61 3.84 1.47
N ILE A 259 32.86 4.69 2.18
CA ILE A 259 31.91 5.62 1.55
C ILE A 259 32.65 6.65 0.70
N ALA A 260 33.67 7.34 1.27
CA ALA A 260 34.47 8.33 0.55
C ALA A 260 35.16 7.73 -0.69
N GLY A 261 35.75 6.54 -0.56
CA GLY A 261 36.37 5.81 -1.68
C GLY A 261 35.39 5.42 -2.78
N ARG A 262 34.11 5.24 -2.47
CA ARG A 262 33.07 4.98 -3.46
C ARG A 262 32.52 6.26 -4.09
N LEU A 263 32.37 7.33 -3.31
CA LEU A 263 31.97 8.64 -3.81
C LEU A 263 32.99 9.23 -4.79
N SER A 264 34.30 9.05 -4.53
CA SER A 264 35.37 9.53 -5.43
C SER A 264 35.32 8.90 -6.84
N LYS A 265 34.63 7.78 -7.00
CA LYS A 265 34.40 7.09 -8.29
C LYS A 265 33.07 7.48 -8.95
N THR A 266 32.27 8.32 -8.30
CA THR A 266 30.97 8.74 -8.82
C THR A 266 31.14 9.86 -9.82
N THR A 267 30.84 9.59 -11.07
CA THR A 267 30.81 10.61 -12.13
C THR A 267 29.56 11.46 -12.01
N HIS A 268 29.70 12.79 -12.07
CA HIS A 268 28.60 13.73 -12.09
C HIS A 268 28.74 14.69 -13.28
N GLY A 269 27.65 15.24 -13.77
CA GLY A 269 27.65 16.15 -14.91
C GLY A 269 26.45 16.00 -15.84
N ASP A 270 26.66 16.28 -17.12
CA ASP A 270 25.63 16.21 -18.14
C ASP A 270 25.08 14.78 -18.27
N PRO A 271 23.77 14.58 -18.04
CA PRO A 271 23.15 13.24 -18.11
C PRO A 271 23.13 12.64 -19.52
N SER A 272 23.39 13.44 -20.57
CA SER A 272 23.51 12.95 -21.95
C SER A 272 24.86 12.25 -22.22
N VAL A 273 25.85 12.50 -21.37
CA VAL A 273 27.18 11.86 -21.49
C VAL A 273 27.12 10.47 -20.91
N GLU A 274 27.51 9.48 -21.71
CA GLU A 274 27.56 8.08 -21.28
C GLU A 274 28.46 7.90 -20.06
N GLY A 275 27.99 7.15 -19.07
CA GLY A 275 28.70 6.90 -17.81
C GLY A 275 28.46 7.96 -16.73
N THR A 276 27.73 9.05 -16.98
CA THR A 276 27.29 9.98 -15.96
C THR A 276 26.29 9.31 -15.01
N ARG A 277 26.66 9.24 -13.72
CA ARG A 277 25.84 8.58 -12.68
C ARG A 277 24.97 9.54 -11.90
N MET A 278 25.36 10.80 -11.83
CA MET A 278 24.66 11.84 -11.10
C MET A 278 24.53 13.07 -11.97
N GLY A 279 23.32 13.55 -12.19
CA GLY A 279 23.02 14.74 -12.98
C GLY A 279 23.12 16.04 -12.19
N SER A 280 22.34 17.05 -12.58
CA SER A 280 22.31 18.35 -11.93
C SER A 280 21.24 18.45 -10.84
N LEU A 281 21.34 19.46 -9.98
CA LEU A 281 20.23 19.96 -9.19
C LEU A 281 19.16 20.58 -10.11
N ALA A 282 17.94 20.74 -9.61
CA ALA A 282 16.81 21.21 -10.41
C ALA A 282 16.92 22.67 -10.86
N SER A 283 17.74 23.49 -10.18
CA SER A 283 17.95 24.90 -10.51
C SER A 283 19.18 25.48 -9.81
N PHE A 284 19.64 26.67 -10.28
CA PHE A 284 20.67 27.42 -9.58
C PHE A 284 20.23 27.92 -8.20
N GLU A 285 18.94 28.20 -8.01
CA GLU A 285 18.41 28.52 -6.68
C GLU A 285 18.57 27.33 -5.73
N GLN A 286 18.42 26.10 -6.23
CA GLN A 286 18.63 24.90 -5.44
C GLN A 286 20.10 24.70 -5.05
N ILE A 287 21.07 25.08 -5.91
CA ILE A 287 22.49 25.12 -5.54
C ILE A 287 22.68 25.99 -4.30
N GLN A 288 22.16 27.22 -4.33
CA GLN A 288 22.33 28.18 -3.22
C GLN A 288 21.76 27.60 -1.91
N ARG A 289 20.55 26.98 -1.98
CA ARG A 289 19.93 26.35 -0.80
C ARG A 289 20.75 25.20 -0.24
N VAL A 290 21.36 24.39 -1.11
CA VAL A 290 22.25 23.29 -0.67
C VAL A 290 23.53 23.83 -0.08
N GLN A 291 24.14 24.86 -0.70
CA GLN A 291 25.34 25.53 -0.17
C GLN A 291 25.08 26.13 1.20
N ASP A 292 23.96 26.84 1.40
CA ASP A 292 23.58 27.41 2.70
C ASP A 292 23.46 26.32 3.77
N ALA A 293 22.81 25.20 3.44
CA ALA A 293 22.70 24.05 4.34
C ALA A 293 24.06 23.42 4.65
N VAL A 294 24.93 23.25 3.67
CA VAL A 294 26.29 22.73 3.81
C VAL A 294 27.13 23.63 4.72
N GLN A 295 27.03 24.96 4.57
CA GLN A 295 27.71 25.91 5.44
C GLN A 295 27.24 25.79 6.90
N ILE A 296 25.95 25.63 7.14
CA ILE A 296 25.41 25.41 8.49
C ILE A 296 25.94 24.08 9.08
N LEU A 297 25.94 23.01 8.29
CA LEU A 297 26.44 21.70 8.72
C LEU A 297 27.92 21.71 9.01
N SER A 298 28.73 22.41 8.22
CA SER A 298 30.19 22.50 8.39
C SER A 298 30.64 23.20 9.69
N SER A 299 29.73 23.96 10.32
CA SER A 299 30.08 24.73 11.54
C SER A 299 30.46 23.86 12.74
N ASN A 300 30.07 22.57 12.74
CA ASN A 300 30.30 21.64 13.85
C ASN A 300 30.42 20.17 13.40
N GLN A 301 30.83 19.96 12.14
CA GLN A 301 31.10 18.65 11.57
C GLN A 301 32.39 18.71 10.74
N THR A 302 33.09 17.59 10.64
CA THR A 302 34.30 17.47 9.84
C THR A 302 33.93 17.11 8.39
N LEU A 303 34.42 17.90 7.42
CA LEU A 303 34.30 17.53 6.00
C LEU A 303 35.24 16.36 5.71
N VAL A 304 34.67 15.28 5.16
CA VAL A 304 35.39 14.05 4.84
C VAL A 304 35.59 13.89 3.32
N HIS A 305 34.61 14.30 2.53
CA HIS A 305 34.65 14.18 1.08
C HIS A 305 33.91 15.33 0.42
N GLY A 306 34.40 15.78 -0.75
CA GLY A 306 33.82 16.86 -1.53
C GLY A 306 34.31 18.23 -1.11
N ASN A 307 33.65 19.28 -1.60
CA ASN A 307 33.93 20.69 -1.30
C ASN A 307 32.69 21.37 -0.74
N LEU A 308 32.86 22.33 0.18
CA LEU A 308 31.74 23.03 0.84
C LEU A 308 30.87 23.83 -0.14
N ASP A 309 31.43 24.28 -1.23
CA ASP A 309 30.72 25.00 -2.30
C ASP A 309 30.09 24.06 -3.35
N GLY A 310 30.29 22.73 -3.20
CA GLY A 310 29.83 21.73 -4.16
C GLY A 310 30.61 21.72 -5.48
N SER A 311 31.76 22.39 -5.53
CA SER A 311 32.62 22.38 -6.73
C SER A 311 33.17 20.97 -7.00
N GLY A 312 33.35 20.64 -8.27
CA GLY A 312 33.88 19.37 -8.73
C GLY A 312 34.25 19.44 -10.22
N ASN A 313 34.50 18.29 -10.82
CA ASN A 313 34.81 18.19 -12.25
C ASN A 313 33.66 17.47 -12.98
N PRO A 314 32.56 18.17 -13.30
CA PRO A 314 31.43 17.57 -13.99
C PRO A 314 31.80 17.19 -15.43
N THR A 315 31.23 16.09 -15.92
CA THR A 315 31.38 15.62 -17.31
C THR A 315 30.48 16.41 -18.27
N GLY A 316 30.92 16.58 -19.52
CA GLY A 316 30.12 17.21 -20.58
C GLY A 316 30.12 18.73 -20.58
N ASN A 317 29.02 19.35 -21.05
CA ASN A 317 28.87 20.79 -21.07
C ASN A 317 28.58 21.34 -19.68
N HIS A 318 29.41 22.29 -19.23
CA HIS A 318 29.36 22.82 -17.86
C HIS A 318 28.76 24.23 -17.77
N ALA A 319 28.53 24.92 -18.90
CA ALA A 319 28.17 26.32 -18.90
C ALA A 319 26.76 26.59 -18.29
N ASP A 320 25.82 25.67 -18.50
CA ASP A 320 24.40 25.86 -18.20
C ASP A 320 23.83 24.84 -17.18
N GLY A 321 24.68 24.05 -16.52
CA GLY A 321 24.24 22.97 -15.59
C GLY A 321 24.36 23.35 -14.12
N ALA A 322 23.29 23.10 -13.35
CA ALA A 322 23.30 23.29 -11.90
C ALA A 322 23.97 22.09 -11.19
N PHE A 323 25.25 21.83 -11.49
CA PHE A 323 25.99 20.69 -10.94
C PHE A 323 26.47 20.95 -9.52
N PHE A 324 26.42 19.89 -8.69
CA PHE A 324 26.85 19.92 -7.30
C PHE A 324 27.49 18.55 -6.95
N ALA A 325 28.78 18.56 -6.58
CA ALA A 325 29.51 17.35 -6.22
C ALA A 325 29.04 16.78 -4.87
N PRO A 326 29.16 15.45 -4.63
CA PRO A 326 28.79 14.85 -3.35
C PRO A 326 29.61 15.38 -2.18
N VAL A 327 28.95 15.62 -1.04
CA VAL A 327 29.57 16.10 0.20
C VAL A 327 29.25 15.12 1.33
N LEU A 328 30.31 14.60 1.98
CA LEU A 328 30.20 13.74 3.16
C LEU A 328 30.79 14.45 4.38
N PHE A 329 29.98 14.58 5.42
CA PHE A 329 30.41 15.03 6.72
C PHE A 329 30.58 13.85 7.68
N ARG A 330 31.40 14.07 8.73
CA ARG A 330 31.51 13.26 9.93
C ARG A 330 31.16 14.06 11.17
N CYS A 331 30.32 13.49 12.01
CA CYS A 331 29.93 14.04 13.30
C CYS A 331 30.36 13.08 14.40
N ASP A 332 31.45 13.37 15.11
CA ASP A 332 31.99 12.51 16.18
C ASP A 332 31.18 12.59 17.48
N ASP A 333 30.48 13.71 17.72
CA ASP A 333 29.60 13.90 18.88
C ASP A 333 28.15 14.16 18.43
N PRO A 334 27.37 13.09 18.13
CA PRO A 334 26.01 13.24 17.63
C PRO A 334 25.00 13.72 18.69
N TYR A 335 25.38 13.75 19.96
CA TYR A 335 24.58 14.32 21.07
C TYR A 335 24.92 15.76 21.43
N GLY A 336 26.04 16.25 20.96
CA GLY A 336 26.50 17.61 21.20
C GLY A 336 25.77 18.66 20.37
N LYS A 337 26.46 19.80 20.20
CA LYS A 337 25.90 20.94 19.43
C LYS A 337 26.00 20.70 17.92
N THR A 338 25.41 19.61 17.40
CA THR A 338 25.37 19.31 15.95
C THR A 338 24.11 19.85 15.28
N LYS A 339 24.23 20.20 14.01
CA LYS A 339 23.12 20.58 13.13
C LYS A 339 22.63 19.42 12.26
N ALA A 340 23.26 18.24 12.34
CA ALA A 340 22.88 17.06 11.56
C ALA A 340 21.43 16.57 11.81
N HIS A 341 20.86 16.90 12.98
CA HIS A 341 19.49 16.55 13.35
C HIS A 341 18.47 17.65 13.08
N ASP A 342 18.89 18.81 12.57
CA ASP A 342 18.02 19.96 12.37
C ASP A 342 17.95 20.40 10.90
N VAL A 343 19.04 20.27 10.14
CA VAL A 343 19.18 20.82 8.79
C VAL A 343 19.15 19.72 7.75
N GLU A 344 18.21 19.83 6.82
CA GLU A 344 18.17 19.01 5.61
C GLU A 344 18.84 19.75 4.45
N ALA A 345 19.95 19.23 3.96
CA ALA A 345 20.53 19.64 2.68
C ALA A 345 19.87 18.80 1.56
N PHE A 346 18.93 19.40 0.83
CA PHE A 346 18.18 18.68 -0.21
C PHE A 346 19.02 18.54 -1.50
N GLY A 347 20.12 17.80 -1.38
CA GLY A 347 21.15 17.56 -2.38
C GLY A 347 22.01 16.35 -2.01
N PRO A 348 23.15 16.14 -2.68
CA PRO A 348 24.01 14.96 -2.48
C PRO A 348 24.87 15.09 -1.20
N VAL A 349 24.24 15.26 -0.06
CA VAL A 349 24.88 15.53 1.25
C VAL A 349 24.42 14.53 2.29
N CYS A 350 25.39 13.95 3.02
CA CYS A 350 25.14 13.02 4.12
C CYS A 350 26.10 13.26 5.28
N THR A 351 25.67 12.97 6.51
CA THR A 351 26.49 12.99 7.72
C THR A 351 26.64 11.59 8.29
N LEU A 352 27.87 11.11 8.40
CA LEU A 352 28.24 9.88 9.09
C LEU A 352 28.44 10.14 10.58
N MET A 353 27.91 9.28 11.45
CA MET A 353 27.99 9.42 12.91
C MET A 353 28.06 8.07 13.63
N PRO A 354 28.75 8.01 14.79
CA PRO A 354 28.83 6.80 15.59
C PRO A 354 27.60 6.62 16.49
N TYR A 355 27.35 5.35 16.86
CA TYR A 355 26.48 4.99 17.98
C TYR A 355 27.15 3.93 18.88
N LYS A 356 26.75 3.82 20.16
CA LYS A 356 27.33 2.91 21.15
C LYS A 356 26.51 1.67 21.44
N SER A 357 25.22 1.73 21.24
CA SER A 357 24.28 0.62 21.40
C SER A 357 23.12 0.74 20.42
N LEU A 358 22.36 -0.33 20.24
CA LEU A 358 21.22 -0.34 19.34
C LEU A 358 20.14 0.68 19.77
N SER A 359 19.86 0.79 21.07
CA SER A 359 18.97 1.82 21.61
C SER A 359 19.52 3.24 21.40
N ASP A 360 20.83 3.40 21.45
CA ASP A 360 21.47 4.66 21.12
C ASP A 360 21.24 5.05 19.65
N ALA A 361 21.39 4.10 18.72
CA ALA A 361 21.08 4.30 17.32
C ALA A 361 19.61 4.72 17.10
N ALA A 362 18.66 4.06 17.76
CA ALA A 362 17.24 4.41 17.68
C ALA A 362 16.96 5.82 18.23
N ASN A 363 17.60 6.19 19.34
CA ASN A 363 17.52 7.54 19.91
C ASN A 363 18.09 8.61 18.97
N LEU A 364 19.21 8.33 18.29
CA LEU A 364 19.78 9.22 17.28
C LEU A 364 18.85 9.37 16.07
N VAL A 365 18.19 8.29 15.64
CA VAL A 365 17.15 8.36 14.58
C VAL A 365 16.04 9.33 15.02
N ALA A 366 15.52 9.18 16.24
CA ALA A 366 14.44 9.99 16.78
C ALA A 366 14.78 11.50 16.89
N LYS A 367 16.08 11.86 17.04
CA LYS A 367 16.53 13.27 17.00
C LYS A 367 16.18 13.99 15.69
N GLY A 368 15.88 13.26 14.60
CA GLY A 368 15.32 13.83 13.36
C GLY A 368 13.92 14.38 13.51
N LYS A 369 13.23 14.13 14.63
CA LYS A 369 11.88 14.63 14.96
C LYS A 369 10.77 14.14 14.01
N GLY A 370 10.98 12.99 13.42
CA GLY A 370 10.11 12.37 12.42
C GLY A 370 10.79 12.26 11.06
N SER A 371 10.64 11.11 10.42
CA SER A 371 11.24 10.81 9.11
C SER A 371 10.31 9.97 8.27
N LEU A 372 10.48 10.03 6.94
CA LEU A 372 9.75 9.18 6.00
C LEU A 372 10.23 7.73 6.08
N VAL A 373 11.53 7.53 6.21
CA VAL A 373 12.12 6.20 6.25
C VAL A 373 13.41 6.14 7.06
N THR A 374 13.60 5.02 7.74
CA THR A 374 14.91 4.61 8.27
C THR A 374 15.19 3.18 7.84
N SER A 375 16.44 2.90 7.40
CA SER A 375 16.90 1.54 7.14
C SER A 375 17.79 1.04 8.27
N ILE A 376 17.70 -0.27 8.52
CA ILE A 376 18.73 -1.00 9.27
C ILE A 376 19.30 -2.10 8.35
N VAL A 377 20.63 -2.21 8.34
CA VAL A 377 21.34 -3.23 7.57
C VAL A 377 21.97 -4.23 8.55
N THR A 378 21.37 -5.40 8.66
CA THR A 378 21.74 -6.43 9.66
C THR A 378 21.29 -7.81 9.21
N ALA A 379 22.07 -8.83 9.49
CA ALA A 379 21.69 -10.23 9.32
C ALA A 379 21.06 -10.84 10.59
N ASP A 380 21.13 -10.13 11.71
CA ASP A 380 20.60 -10.57 13.00
C ASP A 380 19.12 -10.20 13.17
N LYS A 381 18.27 -11.21 13.34
CA LYS A 381 16.81 -11.05 13.48
C LYS A 381 16.41 -10.35 14.77
N ASP A 382 17.14 -10.54 15.86
CA ASP A 382 16.85 -9.91 17.15
C ASP A 382 17.25 -8.43 17.13
N VAL A 383 18.36 -8.11 16.47
CA VAL A 383 18.77 -6.72 16.17
C VAL A 383 17.71 -6.04 15.33
N ALA A 384 17.27 -6.67 14.22
CA ALA A 384 16.22 -6.12 13.34
C ALA A 384 14.92 -5.86 14.09
N LYS A 385 14.45 -6.82 14.90
CA LYS A 385 13.23 -6.72 15.71
C LYS A 385 13.34 -5.60 16.74
N THR A 386 14.41 -5.60 17.54
CA THR A 386 14.59 -4.62 18.62
C THR A 386 14.66 -3.20 18.06
N PHE A 387 15.48 -2.99 17.03
CA PHE A 387 15.57 -1.69 16.38
C PHE A 387 14.24 -1.22 15.79
N THR A 388 13.50 -2.12 15.13
CA THR A 388 12.19 -1.78 14.56
C THR A 388 11.22 -1.29 15.61
N LEU A 389 11.13 -1.99 16.75
CA LEU A 389 10.21 -1.61 17.84
C LEU A 389 10.60 -0.29 18.50
N GLU A 390 11.89 0.00 18.59
CA GLU A 390 12.38 1.25 19.20
C GLU A 390 12.31 2.45 18.24
N ALA A 391 12.46 2.25 16.93
CA ALA A 391 12.54 3.34 15.96
C ALA A 391 11.21 3.64 15.24
N ALA A 392 10.27 2.69 15.17
CA ALA A 392 9.07 2.81 14.32
C ALA A 392 8.20 4.02 14.65
N TYR A 393 8.09 4.43 15.91
CA TYR A 393 7.26 5.57 16.33
C TYR A 393 7.67 6.91 15.71
N SER A 394 8.92 7.03 15.26
CA SER A 394 9.48 8.26 14.67
C SER A 394 9.64 8.17 13.14
N ASN A 395 9.15 7.11 12.52
CA ASN A 395 9.34 6.85 11.08
C ASN A 395 8.03 6.41 10.41
N GLY A 396 7.85 6.81 9.17
CA GLY A 396 6.75 6.29 8.34
C GLY A 396 7.02 4.86 7.84
N ARG A 397 8.31 4.52 7.63
CA ARG A 397 8.71 3.21 7.14
C ARG A 397 10.06 2.79 7.75
N ILE A 398 10.14 1.52 8.16
CA ILE A 398 11.40 0.86 8.51
C ILE A 398 11.74 -0.10 7.36
N HIS A 399 12.95 0.03 6.81
CA HIS A 399 13.47 -0.85 5.78
C HIS A 399 14.60 -1.71 6.36
N ILE A 400 14.44 -3.02 6.32
CA ILE A 400 15.44 -3.98 6.80
C ILE A 400 16.13 -4.57 5.58
N LEU A 401 17.45 -4.56 5.57
CA LEU A 401 18.27 -5.02 4.44
C LEU A 401 19.34 -5.99 4.93
N ASP A 402 19.42 -7.13 4.26
CA ASP A 402 20.47 -8.14 4.43
C ASP A 402 20.86 -8.79 3.09
N ALA A 403 21.78 -9.72 3.13
CA ALA A 403 22.22 -10.46 1.95
C ALA A 403 21.08 -11.23 1.26
N SER A 404 20.10 -11.73 2.01
CA SER A 404 19.03 -12.58 1.50
C SER A 404 18.04 -11.82 0.62
N CYS A 405 17.77 -10.55 0.94
CA CYS A 405 16.81 -9.70 0.21
C CYS A 405 17.48 -8.68 -0.73
N ALA A 406 18.79 -8.53 -0.71
CA ALA A 406 19.52 -7.46 -1.40
C ALA A 406 19.30 -7.38 -2.92
N LYS A 407 18.99 -8.51 -3.58
CA LYS A 407 18.70 -8.55 -5.03
C LYS A 407 17.29 -8.11 -5.37
N GLU A 408 16.33 -8.39 -4.49
CA GLU A 408 14.90 -8.13 -4.69
C GLU A 408 14.46 -6.79 -4.07
N SER A 409 15.26 -6.26 -3.13
CA SER A 409 14.96 -5.00 -2.45
C SER A 409 14.91 -3.83 -3.42
N THR A 410 13.86 -3.04 -3.34
CA THR A 410 13.74 -1.77 -4.06
C THR A 410 14.65 -0.67 -3.50
N GLY A 411 15.23 -0.91 -2.32
CA GLY A 411 16.16 -0.03 -1.62
C GLY A 411 15.48 0.96 -0.68
N HIS A 412 16.32 1.67 0.06
CA HIS A 412 15.91 2.63 1.09
C HIS A 412 14.92 3.67 0.59
N GLY A 413 15.21 4.28 -0.56
CA GLY A 413 14.51 5.45 -1.05
C GLY A 413 13.23 5.20 -1.86
N SER A 414 12.77 3.95 -2.01
CA SER A 414 11.62 3.63 -2.87
C SER A 414 10.37 3.28 -2.05
N PRO A 415 9.40 4.20 -1.90
CA PRO A 415 8.12 3.86 -1.30
C PRO A 415 7.32 2.94 -2.23
N MET A 416 6.60 1.97 -1.65
CA MET A 416 5.80 1.01 -2.42
C MET A 416 4.31 1.33 -2.30
N PRO A 417 3.51 1.18 -3.37
CA PRO A 417 2.12 1.64 -3.42
C PRO A 417 1.20 1.06 -2.34
N LEU A 418 1.47 -0.19 -1.90
CA LEU A 418 0.66 -0.86 -0.87
C LEU A 418 1.09 -0.50 0.56
N LEU A 419 2.21 0.21 0.71
CA LEU A 419 2.73 0.66 1.99
C LEU A 419 2.61 2.17 2.13
N ALA A 420 2.50 2.65 3.36
CA ALA A 420 2.42 4.08 3.63
C ALA A 420 3.65 4.83 3.09
N HIS A 421 3.41 5.92 2.35
CA HIS A 421 4.39 6.95 2.07
C HIS A 421 4.01 8.21 2.85
N GLY A 422 4.84 8.57 3.80
CA GLY A 422 4.59 9.64 4.75
C GLY A 422 5.44 9.42 5.99
N GLY A 423 5.26 10.23 7.01
CA GLY A 423 5.98 10.06 8.27
C GLY A 423 5.53 11.06 9.33
N PRO A 424 5.79 10.74 10.61
CA PRO A 424 5.33 11.55 11.73
C PRO A 424 6.13 12.87 11.86
N GLY A 425 5.57 13.80 12.60
CA GLY A 425 6.23 15.00 13.10
C GLY A 425 6.81 15.87 11.98
N ARG A 426 8.14 15.96 11.90
CA ARG A 426 8.84 16.77 10.89
C ARG A 426 8.46 16.39 9.46
N ALA A 427 8.20 15.12 9.20
CA ALA A 427 7.79 14.64 7.89
C ALA A 427 6.36 15.05 7.49
N GLY A 428 5.57 15.63 8.40
CA GLY A 428 4.30 16.29 8.10
C GLY A 428 3.07 15.60 8.64
N ASP A 429 3.15 14.39 9.17
CA ASP A 429 2.03 13.53 9.63
C ASP A 429 1.05 13.14 8.50
N GLY A 430 1.50 13.23 7.24
CA GLY A 430 0.73 12.80 6.08
C GLY A 430 0.90 11.31 5.78
N GLU A 431 -0.07 10.78 5.05
CA GLU A 431 0.00 9.42 4.49
C GLU A 431 -0.54 9.50 3.06
N GLU A 432 0.29 9.24 2.05
CA GLU A 432 -0.09 9.36 0.64
C GLU A 432 -0.45 8.01 0.07
N MET A 433 0.29 7.10 -0.17
CA MET A 433 -0.08 5.76 -0.65
C MET A 433 -0.72 4.91 0.48
N GLY A 434 -0.32 3.70 0.68
CA GLY A 434 -0.81 2.87 1.78
C GLY A 434 -1.96 1.93 1.39
N GLY A 435 -2.08 1.61 0.10
CA GLY A 435 -3.07 0.65 -0.39
C GLY A 435 -4.50 1.11 -0.11
N MET A 436 -5.33 0.23 0.44
CA MET A 436 -6.73 0.54 0.77
C MET A 436 -6.87 1.75 1.70
N ARG A 437 -5.97 1.88 2.69
CA ARG A 437 -6.00 2.99 3.64
C ARG A 437 -5.82 4.35 2.96
N GLY A 438 -4.92 4.43 1.96
CA GLY A 438 -4.76 5.62 1.12
C GLY A 438 -6.04 5.98 0.38
N VAL A 439 -6.74 4.99 -0.21
CA VAL A 439 -8.04 5.21 -0.88
C VAL A 439 -9.10 5.75 0.08
N MET A 440 -9.11 5.27 1.33
CA MET A 440 -10.08 5.70 2.35
C MET A 440 -9.96 7.20 2.71
N HIS A 441 -8.81 7.84 2.53
CA HIS A 441 -8.69 9.30 2.74
C HIS A 441 -9.61 10.12 1.83
N TYR A 442 -9.93 9.60 0.66
CA TYR A 442 -10.81 10.24 -0.32
C TYR A 442 -12.28 9.81 -0.22
N LEU A 443 -12.60 8.97 0.79
CA LEU A 443 -13.95 8.50 1.06
C LEU A 443 -14.51 9.17 2.32
N GLN A 444 -15.82 9.36 2.35
CA GLN A 444 -16.56 9.79 3.55
C GLN A 444 -17.16 8.55 4.23
N ARG A 445 -16.69 8.25 5.42
CA ARG A 445 -17.20 7.16 6.25
C ARG A 445 -18.50 7.56 6.94
N THR A 446 -19.54 6.72 6.82
CA THR A 446 -20.86 6.97 7.39
C THR A 446 -21.39 5.70 8.04
N ALA A 447 -21.86 5.79 9.28
CA ALA A 447 -22.58 4.71 9.94
C ALA A 447 -24.02 4.69 9.44
N VAL A 448 -24.50 3.52 9.01
CA VAL A 448 -25.88 3.28 8.60
C VAL A 448 -26.48 2.26 9.56
N GLN A 449 -27.68 2.54 10.09
CA GLN A 449 -28.36 1.70 11.06
C GLN A 449 -29.77 1.39 10.58
N GLY A 450 -30.21 0.15 10.77
CA GLY A 450 -31.56 -0.24 10.35
C GLY A 450 -31.80 -1.74 10.45
N HIS A 451 -32.93 -2.15 9.84
CA HIS A 451 -33.27 -3.57 9.72
C HIS A 451 -32.29 -4.29 8.79
N PRO A 452 -31.90 -5.55 9.07
CA PRO A 452 -30.97 -6.33 8.24
C PRO A 452 -31.33 -6.39 6.75
N ASN A 453 -32.60 -6.47 6.39
CA ASN A 453 -33.03 -6.47 4.98
C ASN A 453 -32.62 -5.20 4.24
N MET A 454 -32.81 -4.03 4.86
CA MET A 454 -32.43 -2.74 4.27
C MET A 454 -30.92 -2.63 4.14
N LEU A 455 -30.19 -3.03 5.19
CA LEU A 455 -28.73 -2.95 5.18
C LEU A 455 -28.12 -3.98 4.22
N SER A 456 -28.70 -5.16 4.08
CA SER A 456 -28.27 -6.15 3.08
C SER A 456 -28.38 -5.60 1.65
N HIS A 457 -29.48 -4.89 1.34
CA HIS A 457 -29.65 -4.27 0.03
C HIS A 457 -28.63 -3.15 -0.21
N ILE A 458 -28.35 -2.32 0.82
CA ILE A 458 -27.32 -1.27 0.74
C ILE A 458 -25.93 -1.89 0.63
N ALA A 459 -25.63 -2.92 1.40
CA ALA A 459 -24.32 -3.56 1.41
C ALA A 459 -24.02 -4.41 0.17
N GLY A 460 -25.04 -4.76 -0.64
CA GLY A 460 -24.88 -5.68 -1.75
C GLY A 460 -24.48 -7.10 -1.30
N GLN A 461 -24.82 -7.46 -0.05
CA GLN A 461 -24.53 -8.77 0.54
C GLN A 461 -25.60 -9.16 1.57
N HIS A 462 -25.81 -10.46 1.77
CA HIS A 462 -26.72 -10.94 2.80
C HIS A 462 -26.07 -10.75 4.19
N LEU A 463 -26.76 -10.01 5.06
CA LEU A 463 -26.31 -9.75 6.44
C LEU A 463 -27.09 -10.61 7.45
N PRO A 464 -26.50 -10.98 8.59
CA PRO A 464 -27.17 -11.74 9.63
C PRO A 464 -28.49 -11.09 10.09
N GLY A 465 -29.56 -11.90 10.13
CA GLY A 465 -30.91 -11.44 10.49
C GLY A 465 -31.77 -10.96 9.33
N ALA A 466 -31.22 -10.88 8.10
CA ALA A 466 -32.00 -10.64 6.90
C ALA A 466 -32.81 -11.87 6.47
N ASP A 467 -33.90 -11.64 5.75
CA ASP A 467 -34.77 -12.69 5.20
C ASP A 467 -34.01 -13.63 4.26
N ARG A 468 -34.42 -14.90 4.28
CA ARG A 468 -33.84 -16.00 3.48
C ARG A 468 -34.95 -16.69 2.66
N PRO A 469 -35.44 -16.06 1.59
CA PRO A 469 -36.47 -16.66 0.76
C PRO A 469 -35.97 -17.93 0.07
N GLU A 470 -36.79 -18.96 0.01
CA GLU A 470 -36.46 -20.22 -0.65
C GLU A 470 -36.25 -20.00 -2.14
N ALA A 471 -35.16 -20.56 -2.66
CA ALA A 471 -34.80 -20.42 -4.06
C ALA A 471 -35.57 -21.36 -4.96
N SER A 472 -36.15 -20.83 -6.06
CA SER A 472 -36.75 -21.62 -7.11
C SER A 472 -36.46 -21.00 -8.48
N PRO A 473 -35.82 -21.73 -9.42
CA PRO A 473 -35.24 -23.07 -9.27
C PRO A 473 -34.07 -23.12 -8.29
N HIS A 474 -33.58 -24.33 -8.01
CA HIS A 474 -32.40 -24.54 -7.13
C HIS A 474 -31.23 -23.65 -7.55
N LEU A 475 -30.45 -23.15 -6.57
CA LEU A 475 -29.36 -22.17 -6.79
C LEU A 475 -28.34 -22.66 -7.83
N PHE A 476 -28.06 -23.97 -7.88
CA PHE A 476 -27.10 -24.53 -8.85
C PHE A 476 -27.66 -24.63 -10.28
N ARG A 477 -28.92 -24.26 -10.48
CA ARG A 477 -29.60 -24.17 -11.81
C ARG A 477 -29.64 -22.75 -12.35
N GLN A 478 -29.22 -21.77 -11.55
CA GLN A 478 -29.26 -20.35 -11.89
C GLN A 478 -27.92 -19.89 -12.43
N HIS A 479 -27.93 -19.11 -13.52
CA HIS A 479 -26.76 -18.39 -14.00
C HIS A 479 -26.41 -17.24 -13.05
N PHE A 480 -25.18 -16.73 -13.15
CA PHE A 480 -24.68 -15.70 -12.25
C PHE A 480 -25.62 -14.49 -12.10
N GLU A 481 -26.23 -14.02 -13.18
CA GLU A 481 -27.17 -12.89 -13.20
C GLU A 481 -28.47 -13.21 -12.46
N GLU A 482 -28.94 -14.44 -12.55
CA GLU A 482 -30.23 -14.91 -12.01
C GLU A 482 -30.17 -15.11 -10.48
N VAL A 483 -28.98 -15.42 -9.96
CA VAL A 483 -28.78 -15.64 -8.52
C VAL A 483 -29.04 -14.34 -7.75
N LYS A 484 -29.94 -14.41 -6.76
CA LYS A 484 -30.31 -13.28 -5.91
C LYS A 484 -29.70 -13.41 -4.51
N ILE A 485 -29.12 -12.35 -4.00
CA ILE A 485 -28.57 -12.28 -2.64
C ILE A 485 -29.69 -12.56 -1.62
N GLY A 486 -29.41 -13.40 -0.62
CA GLY A 486 -30.36 -13.85 0.39
C GLY A 486 -31.16 -15.08 0.00
N SER A 487 -31.29 -15.43 -1.31
CA SER A 487 -31.96 -16.66 -1.72
C SER A 487 -31.29 -17.87 -1.08
N THR A 488 -32.10 -18.82 -0.60
CA THR A 488 -31.66 -19.94 0.24
C THR A 488 -32.20 -21.25 -0.31
N VAL A 489 -31.42 -22.30 -0.17
CA VAL A 489 -31.86 -23.69 -0.33
C VAL A 489 -31.81 -24.36 1.03
N THR A 490 -32.92 -24.93 1.46
CA THR A 490 -32.99 -25.76 2.67
C THR A 490 -33.04 -27.22 2.26
N THR A 491 -32.14 -28.05 2.77
CA THR A 491 -32.00 -29.46 2.41
C THR A 491 -32.88 -30.36 3.27
N GLU A 492 -33.04 -31.62 2.82
CA GLU A 492 -33.52 -32.69 3.69
C GLU A 492 -32.48 -32.97 4.79
N SER A 493 -32.92 -33.66 5.85
CA SER A 493 -32.08 -34.03 6.98
C SER A 493 -31.32 -35.33 6.72
N HIS A 494 -30.12 -35.43 7.27
CA HIS A 494 -29.28 -36.63 7.34
C HIS A 494 -29.03 -37.05 8.78
N LEU A 495 -29.34 -38.30 9.11
CA LEU A 495 -29.02 -38.87 10.43
C LEU A 495 -27.55 -39.30 10.46
N VAL A 496 -26.75 -38.67 11.30
CA VAL A 496 -25.35 -39.00 11.50
C VAL A 496 -25.25 -40.30 12.30
N THR A 497 -24.53 -41.30 11.80
CA THR A 497 -24.39 -42.62 12.38
C THR A 497 -22.94 -42.93 12.79
N LEU A 498 -22.74 -43.90 13.66
CA LEU A 498 -21.39 -44.42 13.95
C LEU A 498 -20.70 -44.96 12.69
N LYS A 499 -21.47 -45.56 11.80
CA LYS A 499 -20.97 -46.05 10.50
C LYS A 499 -20.40 -44.93 9.66
N ASP A 500 -21.06 -43.78 9.59
CA ASP A 500 -20.55 -42.60 8.85
C ASP A 500 -19.20 -42.14 9.40
N ILE A 501 -19.05 -42.17 10.74
CA ILE A 501 -17.77 -41.78 11.41
C ILE A 501 -16.66 -42.77 11.07
N ASP A 502 -16.94 -44.08 11.17
CA ASP A 502 -15.98 -45.12 10.87
C ASP A 502 -15.55 -45.11 9.39
N GLU A 503 -16.52 -45.01 8.47
CA GLU A 503 -16.25 -44.93 7.04
C GLU A 503 -15.43 -43.66 6.67
N PHE A 504 -15.73 -42.53 7.29
CA PHE A 504 -14.97 -41.31 7.07
C PHE A 504 -13.56 -41.39 7.65
N ALA A 505 -13.38 -42.00 8.81
CA ALA A 505 -12.07 -42.26 9.39
C ALA A 505 -11.19 -43.14 8.48
N GLU A 506 -11.77 -44.19 7.91
CA GLU A 506 -11.05 -45.06 6.96
C GLU A 506 -10.71 -44.31 5.65
N LEU A 507 -11.64 -43.50 5.14
CA LEU A 507 -11.46 -42.73 3.91
C LEU A 507 -10.40 -41.63 4.07
N SER A 508 -10.43 -40.88 5.19
CA SER A 508 -9.57 -39.72 5.43
C SER A 508 -8.24 -40.06 6.07
N GLY A 509 -8.16 -41.19 6.79
CA GLY A 509 -7.06 -41.55 7.66
C GLY A 509 -7.08 -40.84 9.01
N ASP A 510 -8.08 -39.99 9.28
CA ASP A 510 -8.21 -39.28 10.55
C ASP A 510 -8.82 -40.20 11.61
N LYS A 511 -7.94 -40.86 12.33
CA LYS A 511 -8.29 -41.78 13.43
C LYS A 511 -8.00 -41.16 14.80
N PHE A 512 -8.24 -39.85 14.93
CA PHE A 512 -8.10 -39.16 16.20
C PHE A 512 -9.02 -39.79 17.26
N TYR A 513 -8.50 -39.97 18.48
CA TYR A 513 -9.18 -40.77 19.54
C TYR A 513 -10.64 -40.36 19.79
N ALA A 514 -10.94 -39.06 19.72
CA ALA A 514 -12.29 -38.55 19.95
C ALA A 514 -13.35 -39.08 18.96
N HIS A 515 -12.90 -39.53 17.78
CA HIS A 515 -13.75 -40.14 16.77
C HIS A 515 -13.83 -41.65 16.88
N MET A 516 -12.79 -42.30 17.46
CA MET A 516 -12.59 -43.74 17.35
C MET A 516 -12.73 -44.51 18.66
N ASP A 517 -12.40 -43.93 19.81
CA ASP A 517 -12.30 -44.65 21.08
C ASP A 517 -13.11 -43.99 22.20
N GLU A 518 -14.23 -44.61 22.55
CA GLU A 518 -15.12 -44.11 23.60
C GLU A 518 -14.46 -44.12 24.99
N ASN A 519 -13.54 -45.05 25.23
CA ASN A 519 -12.84 -45.15 26.52
C ASN A 519 -11.76 -44.06 26.70
N ALA A 520 -11.27 -43.50 25.61
CA ALA A 520 -10.29 -42.41 25.64
C ALA A 520 -10.91 -41.02 25.92
N LEU A 521 -12.24 -40.94 26.07
CA LEU A 521 -12.96 -39.68 26.26
C LEU A 521 -13.06 -39.22 27.71
N ASP A 522 -12.69 -40.09 28.66
CA ASP A 522 -12.73 -39.74 30.09
C ASP A 522 -11.85 -38.50 30.37
N GLY A 523 -12.42 -37.55 31.10
CA GLY A 523 -11.75 -36.27 31.39
C GLY A 523 -11.67 -35.29 30.23
N THR A 524 -12.29 -35.56 29.07
CA THR A 524 -12.38 -34.64 27.92
C THR A 524 -13.69 -33.84 27.96
N ILE A 525 -13.85 -32.96 26.97
CA ILE A 525 -15.09 -32.18 26.78
C ILE A 525 -16.19 -32.97 26.04
N PHE A 526 -15.91 -34.17 25.56
CA PHE A 526 -16.83 -34.98 24.78
C PHE A 526 -17.57 -35.99 25.63
N THR A 527 -18.85 -36.18 25.34
CA THR A 527 -19.73 -37.12 26.04
C THR A 527 -19.87 -38.48 25.35
N GLY A 528 -19.28 -38.63 24.17
CA GLY A 528 -19.27 -39.81 23.33
C GLY A 528 -18.44 -39.55 22.06
N ARG A 529 -18.27 -40.58 21.23
CA ARG A 529 -17.57 -40.42 19.92
C ARG A 529 -18.22 -39.32 19.12
N VAL A 530 -17.43 -38.34 18.71
CA VAL A 530 -17.90 -37.15 17.96
C VAL A 530 -17.62 -37.31 16.47
N ALA A 531 -18.51 -36.85 15.62
CA ALA A 531 -18.28 -36.80 14.19
C ALA A 531 -17.13 -35.86 13.83
N HIS A 532 -16.32 -36.23 12.82
CA HIS A 532 -15.27 -35.35 12.28
C HIS A 532 -15.91 -34.07 11.72
N GLY A 533 -15.32 -32.93 12.02
CA GLY A 533 -15.81 -31.67 11.47
C GLY A 533 -15.77 -31.66 9.93
N TYR A 534 -14.73 -32.23 9.34
CA TYR A 534 -14.61 -32.37 7.87
C TYR A 534 -15.65 -33.34 7.28
N PHE A 535 -16.08 -34.37 8.03
CA PHE A 535 -17.22 -35.21 7.62
C PHE A 535 -18.49 -34.35 7.53
N ILE A 536 -18.79 -33.56 8.56
CA ILE A 536 -19.96 -32.68 8.59
C ILE A 536 -19.96 -31.73 7.41
N LEU A 537 -18.82 -31.10 7.09
CA LEU A 537 -18.70 -30.21 5.94
C LEU A 537 -18.87 -30.95 4.61
N SER A 538 -18.27 -32.13 4.47
CA SER A 538 -18.38 -32.95 3.27
C SER A 538 -19.81 -33.46 3.06
N ARG A 539 -20.47 -33.87 4.14
CA ARG A 539 -21.88 -34.28 4.11
C ARG A 539 -22.79 -33.11 3.75
N ALA A 540 -22.51 -31.91 4.31
CA ALA A 540 -23.25 -30.70 3.95
C ALA A 540 -23.18 -30.42 2.44
N ALA A 541 -21.98 -30.54 1.85
CA ALA A 541 -21.82 -30.39 0.40
C ALA A 541 -22.67 -31.40 -0.39
N GLY A 542 -22.70 -32.66 0.05
CA GLY A 542 -23.53 -33.69 -0.57
C GLY A 542 -25.02 -33.43 -0.45
N LEU A 543 -25.48 -32.74 0.60
CA LEU A 543 -26.87 -32.39 0.80
C LEU A 543 -27.35 -31.23 -0.07
N PHE A 544 -26.53 -30.15 -0.18
CA PHE A 544 -26.97 -28.95 -0.90
C PHE A 544 -26.65 -28.96 -2.41
N VAL A 545 -25.84 -29.89 -2.90
CA VAL A 545 -25.51 -29.96 -4.32
C VAL A 545 -26.67 -30.48 -5.14
N ASP A 546 -27.01 -29.80 -6.25
CA ASP A 546 -27.81 -30.39 -7.33
C ASP A 546 -26.85 -31.11 -8.29
N PRO A 547 -26.95 -32.46 -8.42
CA PRO A 547 -25.96 -33.27 -9.15
C PRO A 547 -26.03 -33.14 -10.65
N ALA A 548 -27.12 -32.57 -11.22
CA ALA A 548 -27.22 -32.44 -12.64
C ALA A 548 -26.43 -31.27 -13.20
N LYS A 549 -25.90 -31.41 -14.42
CA LYS A 549 -25.14 -30.37 -15.11
C LYS A 549 -25.90 -29.06 -15.18
N GLY A 550 -25.32 -28.00 -14.63
CA GLY A 550 -25.88 -26.64 -14.55
C GLY A 550 -24.86 -25.55 -14.82
N PRO A 551 -25.22 -24.29 -14.52
CA PRO A 551 -24.31 -23.13 -14.65
C PRO A 551 -23.13 -23.11 -13.67
N VAL A 552 -23.22 -23.81 -12.54
CA VAL A 552 -22.10 -23.94 -11.59
C VAL A 552 -21.00 -24.76 -12.25
N LEU A 553 -19.82 -24.14 -12.36
CA LEU A 553 -18.66 -24.72 -13.03
C LEU A 553 -17.82 -25.58 -12.08
N LEU A 554 -17.58 -25.06 -10.86
CA LEU A 554 -16.82 -25.76 -9.83
C LEU A 554 -17.01 -25.11 -8.45
N ASN A 555 -16.73 -25.88 -7.41
CA ASN A 555 -16.49 -25.37 -6.08
C ASN A 555 -15.05 -24.81 -6.05
N TYR A 556 -14.91 -23.50 -5.81
CA TYR A 556 -13.68 -22.76 -5.98
C TYR A 556 -12.85 -22.69 -4.68
N GLY A 557 -13.53 -22.64 -3.54
CA GLY A 557 -12.84 -22.53 -2.25
C GLY A 557 -13.77 -22.34 -1.06
N ILE A 558 -13.13 -22.17 0.08
CA ILE A 558 -13.77 -21.87 1.36
C ILE A 558 -13.05 -20.68 1.99
N ASP A 559 -13.76 -19.57 2.20
CA ASP A 559 -13.19 -18.37 2.87
C ASP A 559 -13.13 -18.54 4.38
N SER A 560 -14.11 -19.22 4.96
CA SER A 560 -14.18 -19.46 6.39
C SER A 560 -14.93 -20.77 6.69
N CYS A 561 -14.52 -21.46 7.76
CA CYS A 561 -15.25 -22.60 8.30
C CYS A 561 -15.08 -22.63 9.81
N ARG A 562 -16.15 -22.90 10.53
CA ARG A 562 -16.14 -23.09 11.97
C ARG A 562 -17.13 -24.17 12.38
N PHE A 563 -16.67 -25.10 13.22
CA PHE A 563 -17.50 -26.08 13.90
C PHE A 563 -17.90 -25.49 15.26
N THR A 564 -19.19 -25.28 15.47
CA THR A 564 -19.72 -24.50 16.60
C THR A 564 -20.22 -25.36 17.73
N LYS A 565 -20.59 -26.64 17.44
CA LYS A 565 -21.09 -27.61 18.41
C LYS A 565 -20.65 -29.02 17.94
N PRO A 566 -20.22 -29.90 18.88
CA PRO A 566 -19.95 -31.31 18.53
C PRO A 566 -21.22 -32.02 18.05
N VAL A 567 -21.08 -32.87 17.03
CA VAL A 567 -22.16 -33.69 16.48
C VAL A 567 -21.92 -35.14 16.87
N TYR A 568 -22.90 -35.76 17.51
CA TYR A 568 -22.84 -37.15 17.98
C TYR A 568 -23.65 -38.07 17.06
N PRO A 569 -23.34 -39.38 17.04
CA PRO A 569 -24.20 -40.35 16.39
C PRO A 569 -25.63 -40.28 16.96
N GLY A 570 -26.63 -40.30 16.05
CA GLY A 570 -28.02 -40.12 16.40
C GLY A 570 -28.55 -38.70 16.19
N THR A 571 -27.69 -37.72 15.97
CA THR A 571 -28.10 -36.36 15.63
C THR A 571 -28.46 -36.27 14.13
N SER A 572 -29.62 -35.68 13.81
CA SER A 572 -30.01 -35.37 12.43
C SER A 572 -29.58 -33.96 12.08
N VAL A 573 -28.91 -33.78 10.93
CA VAL A 573 -28.47 -32.48 10.47
C VAL A 573 -29.08 -32.15 9.11
N HIS A 574 -29.43 -30.88 8.89
CA HIS A 574 -29.82 -30.33 7.60
C HIS A 574 -29.02 -29.05 7.28
N VAL A 575 -29.07 -28.60 6.04
CA VAL A 575 -28.26 -27.47 5.58
C VAL A 575 -29.14 -26.34 5.06
N LYS A 576 -28.79 -25.12 5.43
CA LYS A 576 -29.25 -23.90 4.74
C LYS A 576 -28.09 -23.32 3.96
N LEU A 577 -28.25 -23.26 2.63
CA LEU A 577 -27.30 -22.66 1.70
C LEU A 577 -27.85 -21.32 1.25
N THR A 578 -27.32 -20.21 1.75
CA THR A 578 -27.80 -18.85 1.47
C THR A 578 -26.81 -18.10 0.60
N VAL A 579 -27.27 -17.44 -0.47
CA VAL A 579 -26.44 -16.56 -1.29
C VAL A 579 -26.01 -15.35 -0.46
N GLN A 580 -24.71 -15.26 -0.15
CA GLN A 580 -24.15 -14.19 0.66
C GLN A 580 -23.70 -13.00 -0.18
N GLU A 581 -22.94 -13.24 -1.25
CA GLU A 581 -22.32 -12.20 -2.07
C GLU A 581 -22.11 -12.69 -3.49
N LYS A 582 -22.09 -11.78 -4.45
CA LYS A 582 -21.77 -12.05 -5.86
C LYS A 582 -20.57 -11.20 -6.28
N ILE A 583 -19.54 -11.84 -6.86
CA ILE A 583 -18.33 -11.15 -7.33
C ILE A 583 -18.20 -11.39 -8.83
N ASN A 584 -18.27 -10.31 -9.59
CA ASN A 584 -18.06 -10.35 -11.02
C ASN A 584 -16.60 -10.68 -11.35
N GLN A 585 -16.35 -11.56 -12.32
CA GLN A 585 -15.02 -11.92 -12.78
C GLN A 585 -14.78 -11.40 -14.20
N GLU A 586 -13.59 -10.82 -14.42
CA GLU A 586 -13.13 -10.45 -15.75
C GLU A 586 -12.70 -11.70 -16.52
N LYS A 587 -12.99 -11.75 -17.82
CA LYS A 587 -12.42 -12.78 -18.70
C LYS A 587 -10.89 -12.62 -18.75
N ARG A 588 -10.15 -13.72 -18.69
CA ARG A 588 -8.68 -13.71 -18.76
C ARG A 588 -8.18 -13.62 -20.20
N SER A 589 -8.98 -14.10 -21.15
CA SER A 589 -8.76 -14.05 -22.60
C SER A 589 -10.12 -14.03 -23.31
N GLU A 590 -10.13 -13.79 -24.61
CA GLU A 590 -11.36 -13.84 -25.42
C GLU A 590 -12.06 -15.20 -25.36
N ASP A 591 -11.28 -16.27 -25.27
CA ASP A 591 -11.78 -17.66 -25.21
C ASP A 591 -12.21 -18.10 -23.79
N ASP A 592 -12.00 -17.26 -22.76
CA ASP A 592 -12.39 -17.62 -21.39
C ASP A 592 -13.92 -17.60 -21.24
N ILE A 593 -14.45 -18.55 -20.45
CA ILE A 593 -15.86 -18.57 -20.08
C ILE A 593 -16.17 -17.36 -19.20
N ALA A 594 -17.14 -16.54 -19.62
CA ALA A 594 -17.63 -15.46 -18.78
C ALA A 594 -18.34 -16.04 -17.55
N LYS A 595 -17.86 -15.67 -16.36
CA LYS A 595 -18.25 -16.25 -15.07
C LYS A 595 -18.18 -15.22 -13.94
N GLY A 596 -18.78 -15.56 -12.83
CA GLY A 596 -18.62 -14.86 -11.58
C GLY A 596 -18.43 -15.84 -10.43
N ILE A 597 -18.05 -15.31 -9.27
CA ILE A 597 -18.01 -16.09 -8.03
C ILE A 597 -19.27 -15.75 -7.23
N VAL A 598 -19.96 -16.79 -6.78
CA VAL A 598 -21.05 -16.67 -5.81
C VAL A 598 -20.54 -17.22 -4.49
N LYS A 599 -20.58 -16.38 -3.46
CA LYS A 599 -20.31 -16.81 -2.07
C LYS A 599 -21.60 -17.24 -1.43
N TYR A 600 -21.59 -18.41 -0.84
CA TYR A 600 -22.69 -18.95 -0.08
C TYR A 600 -22.34 -19.09 1.39
N TYR A 601 -23.22 -18.60 2.24
CA TYR A 601 -23.21 -18.93 3.65
C TYR A 601 -23.87 -20.28 3.84
N VAL A 602 -23.11 -21.25 4.28
CA VAL A 602 -23.54 -22.62 4.61
C VAL A 602 -23.74 -22.69 6.09
N GLU A 603 -24.90 -23.09 6.54
CA GLU A 603 -25.24 -23.32 7.92
C GLU A 603 -25.75 -24.75 8.07
N VAL A 604 -25.02 -25.57 8.83
CA VAL A 604 -25.43 -26.93 9.19
C VAL A 604 -26.13 -26.87 10.54
N ILE A 605 -27.37 -27.34 10.58
CA ILE A 605 -28.28 -27.16 11.70
C ILE A 605 -28.72 -28.55 12.18
N ASP A 606 -28.69 -28.77 13.50
CA ASP A 606 -29.12 -30.02 14.14
C ASP A 606 -30.65 -30.09 14.36
N ASP A 607 -31.11 -31.19 14.93
CA ASP A 607 -32.51 -31.44 15.29
C ASP A 607 -33.01 -30.59 16.49
N GLU A 608 -32.09 -29.94 17.23
CA GLU A 608 -32.41 -28.92 18.24
C GLU A 608 -32.53 -27.50 17.62
N ASN A 609 -32.39 -27.39 16.31
CA ASN A 609 -32.35 -26.12 15.56
C ASN A 609 -31.18 -25.22 15.95
N GLU A 610 -30.04 -25.82 16.32
CA GLU A 610 -28.80 -25.12 16.61
C GLU A 610 -27.77 -25.33 15.51
N SER A 611 -26.99 -24.29 15.21
CA SER A 611 -25.93 -24.38 14.20
C SER A 611 -24.74 -25.19 14.76
N VAL A 612 -24.43 -26.31 14.12
CA VAL A 612 -23.29 -27.19 14.47
C VAL A 612 -22.04 -26.88 13.63
N ALA A 613 -22.23 -26.32 12.44
CA ALA A 613 -21.15 -25.82 11.59
C ALA A 613 -21.64 -24.66 10.74
N VAL A 614 -20.73 -23.71 10.49
CA VAL A 614 -20.94 -22.60 9.57
C VAL A 614 -19.73 -22.47 8.64
N ALA A 615 -19.97 -22.18 7.37
CA ALA A 615 -18.89 -21.94 6.40
C ALA A 615 -19.33 -20.91 5.35
N THR A 616 -18.35 -20.23 4.75
CA THR A 616 -18.54 -19.47 3.51
C THR A 616 -17.84 -20.21 2.40
N ILE A 617 -18.59 -20.76 1.47
CA ILE A 617 -18.07 -21.45 0.28
C ILE A 617 -18.18 -20.56 -0.96
N LEU A 618 -17.26 -20.78 -1.89
CA LEU A 618 -17.18 -20.04 -3.14
C LEU A 618 -17.38 -20.97 -4.31
N THR A 619 -18.31 -20.64 -5.21
CA THR A 619 -18.47 -21.37 -6.45
C THR A 619 -18.27 -20.44 -7.65
N MET A 620 -17.69 -20.98 -8.72
CA MET A 620 -17.67 -20.30 -10.01
C MET A 620 -18.97 -20.61 -10.76
N VAL A 621 -19.68 -19.58 -11.17
CA VAL A 621 -20.96 -19.68 -11.85
C VAL A 621 -20.87 -18.99 -13.21
N ARG A 622 -21.31 -19.70 -14.26
CA ARG A 622 -21.34 -19.21 -15.63
C ARG A 622 -22.33 -18.04 -15.76
N LYS A 623 -21.96 -17.03 -16.54
CA LYS A 623 -22.86 -15.95 -16.93
C LYS A 623 -23.77 -16.35 -18.10
N LEU A 624 -24.91 -15.67 -18.20
CA LEU A 624 -25.80 -15.75 -19.36
C LEU A 624 -25.11 -15.15 -20.59
N ASP A 625 -24.59 -13.96 -20.45
CA ASP A 625 -23.83 -13.28 -21.49
C ASP A 625 -22.36 -13.78 -21.49
N GLN A 626 -21.95 -14.32 -22.62
CA GLN A 626 -20.62 -14.84 -22.86
C GLN A 626 -19.75 -13.90 -23.71
N SER A 627 -20.26 -12.70 -24.10
CA SER A 627 -19.54 -11.71 -24.86
C SER A 627 -18.34 -11.13 -24.11
#